data_0feed5e6dc0254ab4f26112720517cfd
#
_entry.id   0feed5e6dc0254ab4f26112720517cfd
#
_cell.length_a   1.000
_cell.length_b   1.000
_cell.length_c   1.000
_cell.angle_alpha   90.00
_cell.angle_beta   90.00
_cell.angle_gamma   90.00
#
_symmetry.space_group_name_H-M   'P 1'
#
loop_
_entity.id
_entity.type
_entity.pdbx_description
1 polymer ?
#
loop_
_entity_poly.entity_id
_entity_poly.type
_entity_poly.pdbx_seq_one_letter_code
_entity_poly.pdbx_strand_id
1 'polypeptide(L)'
;KGEIVIKGENVMAGYWKNPSATAETVKDGWLYTGDMGYMAADGFLYVLGRFKSLLISSDGEKYSPEGMEEAMVDKSPYIDQIMIYNNQNPYTIAVVVPNGDALKEAVATAEDKAKAAADILHAEVEKYRTGGVFADEFPDRWLPAALAIVDEHFTEQNGLVNSTMKVVRNKVESYFKSRIEYAYTAEGKMLHNEQNITSLKKLVEK
;
A
#
# COMPACT_ATOMS: atom_id res chain seq x y z
N LYS A 1 6.58 17.35 14.51
CA LYS A 1 5.95 16.80 13.30
C LYS A 1 4.65 17.54 13.03
N GLY A 2 4.38 17.89 11.79
CA GLY A 2 3.17 18.60 11.37
C GLY A 2 2.97 18.56 9.87
N GLU A 3 1.91 19.25 9.38
CA GLU A 3 1.72 19.43 7.95
C GLU A 3 2.78 20.38 7.40
N ILE A 4 3.32 20.06 6.23
CA ILE A 4 4.24 20.93 5.50
C ILE A 4 3.41 22.02 4.83
N VAL A 5 3.67 23.27 5.18
CA VAL A 5 3.03 24.44 4.56
C VAL A 5 4.09 25.30 3.90
N ILE A 6 3.75 25.87 2.71
CA ILE A 6 4.68 26.61 1.88
C ILE A 6 4.10 28.00 1.60
N LYS A 7 4.94 29.06 1.70
CA LYS A 7 4.59 30.43 1.31
C LYS A 7 5.69 31.00 0.44
N GLY A 8 5.34 31.68 -0.62
CA GLY A 8 6.27 32.32 -1.54
C GLY A 8 5.65 32.57 -2.91
N GLU A 9 6.41 33.21 -3.79
CA GLU A 9 5.97 33.55 -5.16
C GLU A 9 5.74 32.31 -6.05
N ASN A 10 6.28 31.16 -5.64
CA ASN A 10 6.10 29.85 -6.29
C ASN A 10 4.78 29.15 -5.93
N VAL A 11 4.01 29.69 -4.98
CA VAL A 11 2.69 29.15 -4.65
C VAL A 11 1.71 29.45 -5.78
N MET A 12 0.97 28.43 -6.21
CA MET A 12 -0.01 28.54 -7.28
C MET A 12 -1.12 29.55 -6.96
N ALA A 13 -1.69 30.18 -7.99
CA ALA A 13 -2.88 31.02 -7.84
C ALA A 13 -4.14 30.23 -7.46
N GLY A 14 -4.19 28.95 -7.81
CA GLY A 14 -5.31 28.05 -7.49
C GLY A 14 -5.46 26.91 -8.48
N TYR A 15 -6.40 26.03 -8.22
CA TYR A 15 -6.79 24.95 -9.13
C TYR A 15 -7.72 25.46 -10.23
N TRP A 16 -7.44 25.09 -11.47
CA TRP A 16 -8.23 25.49 -12.63
C TRP A 16 -9.70 25.05 -12.47
N LYS A 17 -10.62 26.01 -12.56
CA LYS A 17 -12.08 25.82 -12.43
C LYS A 17 -12.51 25.05 -11.17
N ASN A 18 -11.69 25.08 -10.11
CA ASN A 18 -12.02 24.44 -8.84
C ASN A 18 -11.75 25.37 -7.64
N PRO A 19 -12.61 26.38 -7.42
CA PRO A 19 -12.44 27.34 -6.32
C PRO A 19 -12.57 26.69 -4.94
N SER A 20 -13.37 25.65 -4.79
CA SER A 20 -13.51 24.94 -3.51
C SER A 20 -12.20 24.29 -3.09
N ALA A 21 -11.57 23.49 -3.97
CA ALA A 21 -10.27 22.89 -3.68
C ALA A 21 -9.18 23.96 -3.46
N THR A 22 -9.25 25.10 -4.18
CA THR A 22 -8.33 26.22 -3.96
C THR A 22 -8.47 26.78 -2.55
N ALA A 23 -9.69 27.06 -2.09
CA ALA A 23 -9.94 27.60 -0.76
C ALA A 23 -9.54 26.65 0.37
N GLU A 24 -9.63 25.34 0.13
CA GLU A 24 -9.17 24.31 1.08
C GLU A 24 -7.64 24.26 1.17
N THR A 25 -6.95 24.47 0.05
CA THR A 25 -5.50 24.23 -0.09
C THR A 25 -4.66 25.49 0.09
N VAL A 26 -5.16 26.68 -0.36
CA VAL A 26 -4.44 27.96 -0.22
C VAL A 26 -5.21 28.87 0.73
N LYS A 27 -4.58 29.19 1.87
CA LYS A 27 -5.17 30.03 2.92
C LYS A 27 -4.17 31.12 3.31
N ASP A 28 -4.56 32.37 3.23
CA ASP A 28 -3.73 33.52 3.59
C ASP A 28 -2.34 33.53 2.92
N GLY A 29 -2.28 33.03 1.67
CA GLY A 29 -1.04 32.92 0.88
C GLY A 29 -0.15 31.74 1.27
N TRP A 30 -0.61 30.85 2.17
CA TRP A 30 0.04 29.59 2.49
C TRP A 30 -0.60 28.44 1.74
N LEU A 31 0.24 27.63 1.07
CA LEU A 31 -0.15 26.35 0.47
C LEU A 31 -0.05 25.26 1.54
N TYR A 32 -1.18 24.64 1.86
CA TYR A 32 -1.28 23.44 2.70
C TYR A 32 -1.10 22.23 1.78
N THR A 33 0.09 21.60 1.87
CA THR A 33 0.47 20.55 0.91
C THR A 33 -0.27 19.23 1.10
N GLY A 34 -0.80 18.98 2.30
CA GLY A 34 -1.34 17.71 2.71
C GLY A 34 -0.26 16.66 3.03
N ASP A 35 1.02 17.05 2.96
CA ASP A 35 2.15 16.20 3.30
C ASP A 35 2.59 16.46 4.75
N MET A 36 2.91 15.39 5.46
CA MET A 36 3.43 15.43 6.83
C MET A 36 4.95 15.44 6.83
N GLY A 37 5.55 16.21 7.72
CA GLY A 37 7.00 16.24 7.84
C GLY A 37 7.49 16.86 9.14
N TYR A 38 8.80 17.02 9.23
CA TYR A 38 9.46 17.80 10.26
C TYR A 38 10.78 18.37 9.73
N MET A 39 11.14 19.51 10.26
CA MET A 39 12.46 20.10 10.04
C MET A 39 13.42 19.59 11.12
N ALA A 40 14.56 19.03 10.73
CA ALA A 40 15.61 18.66 11.67
C ALA A 40 16.46 19.87 12.07
N ALA A 41 17.24 19.74 13.13
CA ALA A 41 18.06 20.82 13.65
C ALA A 41 19.17 21.29 12.67
N ASP A 42 19.56 20.43 11.75
CA ASP A 42 20.52 20.70 10.66
C ASP A 42 19.89 21.40 9.44
N GLY A 43 18.57 21.64 9.48
CA GLY A 43 17.84 22.35 8.43
C GLY A 43 17.28 21.45 7.32
N PHE A 44 17.46 20.12 7.39
CA PHE A 44 16.83 19.20 6.44
C PHE A 44 15.35 18.98 6.75
N LEU A 45 14.53 19.02 5.69
CA LEU A 45 13.11 18.67 5.76
C LEU A 45 12.93 17.19 5.48
N TYR A 46 12.37 16.47 6.46
CA TYR A 46 11.99 15.07 6.34
C TYR A 46 10.49 14.96 6.04
N VAL A 47 10.17 14.40 4.88
CA VAL A 47 8.79 14.12 4.46
C VAL A 47 8.41 12.72 4.94
N LEU A 48 7.27 12.61 5.63
CA LEU A 48 6.80 11.37 6.25
C LEU A 48 5.67 10.68 5.47
N GLY A 49 5.14 11.35 4.45
CA GLY A 49 4.02 10.89 3.64
C GLY A 49 2.80 11.81 3.70
N ARG A 50 1.72 11.43 3.03
CA ARG A 50 0.49 12.24 2.97
C ARG A 50 -0.39 12.04 4.19
N PHE A 51 -0.91 13.13 4.76
CA PHE A 51 -1.79 13.10 5.93
C PHE A 51 -3.02 12.19 5.71
N LYS A 52 -3.63 12.25 4.51
CA LYS A 52 -4.82 11.46 4.15
C LYS A 52 -4.51 9.99 3.81
N SER A 53 -3.23 9.65 3.60
CA SER A 53 -2.78 8.29 3.28
C SER A 53 -2.23 7.54 4.49
N LEU A 54 -2.10 8.21 5.64
CA LEU A 54 -1.57 7.58 6.84
C LEU A 54 -2.49 6.43 7.28
N LEU A 55 -1.87 5.30 7.55
CA LEU A 55 -2.52 4.20 8.23
C LEU A 55 -2.58 4.48 9.74
N ILE A 56 -3.59 3.95 10.39
CA ILE A 56 -3.78 4.10 11.84
C ILE A 56 -3.87 2.69 12.42
N SER A 57 -2.92 2.35 13.28
CA SER A 57 -2.97 1.09 14.03
C SER A 57 -3.99 1.14 15.17
N SER A 58 -4.30 0.00 15.77
CA SER A 58 -5.27 -0.12 16.87
C SER A 58 -4.90 0.70 18.11
N ASP A 59 -3.63 0.99 18.33
CA ASP A 59 -3.11 1.83 19.41
C ASP A 59 -3.06 3.33 19.05
N GLY A 60 -3.50 3.69 17.83
CA GLY A 60 -3.53 5.06 17.32
C GLY A 60 -2.21 5.55 16.71
N GLU A 61 -1.17 4.71 16.60
CA GLU A 61 0.04 5.06 15.87
C GLU A 61 -0.28 5.33 14.40
N LYS A 62 0.30 6.41 13.86
CA LYS A 62 0.15 6.81 12.45
C LYS A 62 1.45 6.60 11.71
N TYR A 63 1.38 5.92 10.57
CA TYR A 63 2.53 5.64 9.72
C TYR A 63 2.16 5.68 8.22
N SER A 64 3.16 6.01 7.37
CA SER A 64 2.95 6.06 5.92
C SER A 64 3.11 4.66 5.32
N PRO A 65 2.17 4.20 4.49
CA PRO A 65 2.33 2.96 3.74
C PRO A 65 3.23 3.09 2.51
N GLU A 66 3.39 4.30 1.97
CA GLU A 66 3.98 4.54 0.65
C GLU A 66 5.39 3.95 0.52
N GLY A 67 6.27 4.22 1.49
CA GLY A 67 7.63 3.69 1.45
C GLY A 67 7.70 2.16 1.54
N MET A 68 6.79 1.52 2.28
CA MET A 68 6.70 0.05 2.34
C MET A 68 6.18 -0.52 1.02
N GLU A 69 5.15 0.09 0.44
CA GLU A 69 4.56 -0.32 -0.85
C GLU A 69 5.60 -0.23 -1.97
N GLU A 70 6.30 0.89 -2.07
CA GLU A 70 7.38 1.09 -3.05
C GLU A 70 8.50 0.06 -2.87
N ALA A 71 9.00 -0.12 -1.65
CA ALA A 71 10.08 -1.06 -1.37
C ALA A 71 9.69 -2.52 -1.71
N MET A 72 8.45 -2.93 -1.40
CA MET A 72 7.98 -4.28 -1.68
C MET A 72 7.79 -4.55 -3.18
N VAL A 73 7.35 -3.55 -3.96
CA VAL A 73 7.24 -3.67 -5.42
C VAL A 73 8.62 -3.65 -6.08
N ASP A 74 9.48 -2.69 -5.71
CA ASP A 74 10.78 -2.51 -6.35
C ASP A 74 11.74 -3.70 -6.13
N LYS A 75 11.65 -4.36 -4.95
CA LYS A 75 12.57 -5.42 -4.57
C LYS A 75 12.02 -6.84 -4.79
N SER A 76 10.77 -6.97 -5.24
CA SER A 76 10.13 -8.26 -5.49
C SER A 76 9.80 -8.45 -6.97
N PRO A 77 10.28 -9.52 -7.62
CA PRO A 77 9.85 -9.85 -8.98
C PRO A 77 8.43 -10.43 -9.03
N TYR A 78 7.82 -10.74 -7.87
CA TYR A 78 6.55 -11.46 -7.75
C TYR A 78 5.36 -10.57 -7.38
N ILE A 79 5.61 -9.28 -7.09
CA ILE A 79 4.56 -8.32 -6.70
C ILE A 79 4.52 -7.21 -7.74
N ASP A 80 3.43 -7.13 -8.51
CA ASP A 80 3.22 -6.05 -9.47
C ASP A 80 2.66 -4.80 -8.80
N GLN A 81 1.69 -4.97 -7.90
CA GLN A 81 1.09 -3.86 -7.17
C GLN A 81 0.72 -4.29 -5.76
N ILE A 82 0.78 -3.36 -4.83
CA ILE A 82 0.42 -3.60 -3.43
C ILE A 82 -0.24 -2.36 -2.85
N MET A 83 -1.25 -2.56 -2.01
CA MET A 83 -1.82 -1.52 -1.16
C MET A 83 -1.86 -2.02 0.27
N ILE A 84 -1.07 -1.42 1.15
CA ILE A 84 -1.07 -1.72 2.58
C ILE A 84 -2.22 -0.97 3.24
N TYR A 85 -2.98 -1.65 4.10
CA TYR A 85 -4.16 -1.11 4.73
C TYR A 85 -4.20 -1.39 6.23
N ASN A 86 -4.52 -0.36 6.99
CA ASN A 86 -4.97 -0.45 8.38
C ASN A 86 -5.78 0.81 8.72
N ASN A 87 -6.91 0.64 9.38
CA ASN A 87 -7.72 1.73 9.91
C ASN A 87 -8.25 1.33 11.27
N GLN A 88 -7.42 1.47 12.31
CA GLN A 88 -7.69 1.06 13.69
C GLN A 88 -8.02 -0.43 13.85
N ASN A 89 -7.58 -1.26 12.90
CA ASN A 89 -7.74 -2.71 12.94
C ASN A 89 -6.63 -3.37 13.77
N PRO A 90 -6.82 -4.61 14.23
CA PRO A 90 -5.86 -5.32 15.11
C PRO A 90 -4.47 -5.49 14.50
N TYR A 91 -4.35 -5.50 13.18
CA TYR A 91 -3.10 -5.66 12.44
C TYR A 91 -3.19 -5.04 11.05
N THR A 92 -2.04 -4.78 10.46
CA THR A 92 -1.92 -4.33 9.08
C THR A 92 -2.13 -5.49 8.11
N ILE A 93 -2.80 -5.24 6.99
CA ILE A 93 -2.95 -6.18 5.87
C ILE A 93 -2.40 -5.56 4.59
N ALA A 94 -2.20 -6.39 3.56
CA ALA A 94 -1.91 -5.92 2.21
C ALA A 94 -2.87 -6.52 1.19
N VAL A 95 -3.40 -5.69 0.31
CA VAL A 95 -4.02 -6.12 -0.95
C VAL A 95 -2.88 -6.25 -1.96
N VAL A 96 -2.63 -7.46 -2.44
CA VAL A 96 -1.49 -7.80 -3.30
C VAL A 96 -1.99 -8.23 -4.66
N VAL A 97 -1.49 -7.55 -5.70
CA VAL A 97 -1.61 -7.99 -7.10
C VAL A 97 -0.29 -8.66 -7.49
N PRO A 98 -0.29 -9.97 -7.68
CA PRO A 98 0.91 -10.71 -8.04
C PRO A 98 1.34 -10.49 -9.50
N ASN A 99 2.64 -10.62 -9.76
CA ASN A 99 3.15 -10.87 -11.11
C ASN A 99 2.86 -12.33 -11.49
N GLY A 100 1.77 -12.52 -12.24
CA GLY A 100 1.29 -13.85 -12.61
C GLY A 100 2.28 -14.68 -13.43
N ASP A 101 2.99 -14.02 -14.36
CA ASP A 101 3.96 -14.70 -15.24
C ASP A 101 5.18 -15.17 -14.45
N ALA A 102 5.74 -14.32 -13.59
CA ALA A 102 6.86 -14.67 -12.75
C ALA A 102 6.51 -15.78 -11.75
N LEU A 103 5.32 -15.71 -11.13
CA LEU A 103 4.85 -16.77 -10.22
C LEU A 103 4.64 -18.09 -10.99
N LYS A 104 4.01 -18.06 -12.16
CA LYS A 104 3.77 -19.25 -12.98
C LYS A 104 5.08 -19.99 -13.33
N GLU A 105 6.12 -19.25 -13.67
CA GLU A 105 7.45 -19.79 -13.90
C GLU A 105 8.05 -20.40 -12.63
N ALA A 106 8.00 -19.64 -11.52
CA ALA A 106 8.59 -20.06 -10.25
C ALA A 106 7.95 -21.33 -9.67
N VAL A 107 6.64 -21.53 -9.88
CA VAL A 107 5.90 -22.70 -9.36
C VAL A 107 5.67 -23.80 -10.40
N ALA A 108 6.34 -23.77 -11.55
CA ALA A 108 6.07 -24.67 -12.69
C ALA A 108 6.12 -26.15 -12.29
N THR A 109 7.00 -26.53 -11.37
CA THR A 109 7.22 -27.91 -10.89
C THR A 109 6.56 -28.23 -9.56
N ALA A 110 5.86 -27.25 -8.95
CA ALA A 110 5.20 -27.47 -7.66
C ALA A 110 3.97 -28.38 -7.81
N GLU A 111 3.75 -29.25 -6.81
CA GLU A 111 2.58 -30.13 -6.76
C GLU A 111 1.27 -29.32 -6.59
N ASP A 112 1.27 -28.35 -5.67
CA ASP A 112 0.18 -27.38 -5.48
C ASP A 112 0.70 -25.99 -5.82
N LYS A 113 0.53 -25.59 -7.08
CA LYS A 113 1.05 -24.33 -7.62
C LYS A 113 0.50 -23.11 -6.90
N ALA A 114 -0.78 -23.15 -6.56
CA ALA A 114 -1.42 -22.00 -5.91
C ALA A 114 -0.91 -21.78 -4.48
N LYS A 115 -0.71 -22.86 -3.71
CA LYS A 115 -0.11 -22.73 -2.38
C LYS A 115 1.35 -22.31 -2.45
N ALA A 116 2.14 -22.90 -3.36
CA ALA A 116 3.52 -22.50 -3.55
C ALA A 116 3.66 -21.01 -3.93
N ALA A 117 2.76 -20.51 -4.78
CA ALA A 117 2.71 -19.10 -5.13
C ALA A 117 2.35 -18.20 -3.93
N ALA A 118 1.41 -18.64 -3.08
CA ALA A 118 1.11 -17.91 -1.84
C ALA A 118 2.33 -17.86 -0.90
N ASP A 119 3.04 -18.97 -0.75
CA ASP A 119 4.25 -19.05 0.09
C ASP A 119 5.36 -18.13 -0.43
N ILE A 120 5.54 -18.03 -1.76
CA ILE A 120 6.47 -17.09 -2.38
C ILE A 120 6.09 -15.64 -2.02
N LEU A 121 4.83 -15.24 -2.20
CA LEU A 121 4.38 -13.88 -1.88
C LEU A 121 4.52 -13.56 -0.39
N HIS A 122 4.26 -14.51 0.47
CA HIS A 122 4.48 -14.36 1.91
C HIS A 122 5.97 -14.18 2.24
N ALA A 123 6.84 -14.97 1.60
CA ALA A 123 8.28 -14.87 1.78
C ALA A 123 8.83 -13.49 1.36
N GLU A 124 8.23 -12.84 0.35
CA GLU A 124 8.61 -11.48 -0.04
C GLU A 124 8.35 -10.46 1.10
N VAL A 125 7.24 -10.59 1.80
CA VAL A 125 6.94 -9.74 2.97
C VAL A 125 7.83 -10.09 4.16
N GLU A 126 8.12 -11.38 4.39
CA GLU A 126 8.98 -11.84 5.49
C GLU A 126 10.44 -11.34 5.37
N LYS A 127 10.90 -10.96 4.17
CA LYS A 127 12.22 -10.31 3.98
C LYS A 127 12.40 -9.03 4.80
N TYR A 128 11.31 -8.36 5.16
CA TYR A 128 11.31 -7.12 5.93
C TYR A 128 11.15 -7.33 7.44
N ARG A 129 10.80 -8.56 7.90
CA ARG A 129 10.66 -8.86 9.31
C ARG A 129 12.00 -9.15 9.97
N THR A 130 12.00 -9.13 11.30
CA THR A 130 13.19 -9.47 12.11
C THR A 130 13.83 -10.77 11.63
N GLY A 131 15.09 -10.70 11.24
CA GLY A 131 15.85 -11.81 10.65
C GLY A 131 15.82 -11.89 9.12
N GLY A 132 15.01 -11.11 8.44
CA GLY A 132 15.00 -10.98 6.98
C GLY A 132 16.09 -10.02 6.47
N VAL A 133 16.33 -10.06 5.17
CA VAL A 133 17.41 -9.28 4.52
C VAL A 133 17.17 -7.77 4.54
N PHE A 134 15.94 -7.31 4.80
CA PHE A 134 15.54 -5.91 4.86
C PHE A 134 14.93 -5.54 6.23
N ALA A 135 15.27 -6.27 7.28
CA ALA A 135 14.66 -6.15 8.62
C ALA A 135 14.74 -4.75 9.25
N ASP A 136 15.75 -3.95 8.87
CA ASP A 136 15.97 -2.62 9.45
C ASP A 136 15.24 -1.49 8.70
N GLU A 137 14.52 -1.80 7.61
CA GLU A 137 13.86 -0.78 6.80
C GLU A 137 12.56 -0.26 7.43
N PHE A 138 11.77 -1.17 8.04
CA PHE A 138 10.48 -0.83 8.62
C PHE A 138 10.26 -1.53 9.95
N PRO A 139 9.56 -0.91 10.92
CA PRO A 139 9.15 -1.58 12.15
C PRO A 139 8.24 -2.78 11.86
N ASP A 140 8.52 -3.94 12.47
CA ASP A 140 7.74 -5.19 12.29
C ASP A 140 6.23 -4.99 12.44
N ARG A 141 5.80 -4.12 13.38
CA ARG A 141 4.39 -3.86 13.66
C ARG A 141 3.65 -3.12 12.54
N TRP A 142 4.38 -2.50 11.59
CA TRP A 142 3.79 -1.83 10.43
C TRP A 142 3.58 -2.80 9.27
N LEU A 143 4.33 -3.89 9.25
CA LEU A 143 4.32 -4.87 8.16
C LEU A 143 3.00 -5.66 8.13
N PRO A 144 2.52 -6.05 6.94
CA PRO A 144 1.31 -6.83 6.81
C PRO A 144 1.39 -8.17 7.55
N ALA A 145 0.39 -8.48 8.38
CA ALA A 145 0.22 -9.76 9.07
C ALA A 145 -0.73 -10.70 8.32
N ALA A 146 -1.42 -10.20 7.28
CA ALA A 146 -2.23 -11.00 6.40
C ALA A 146 -2.21 -10.40 4.98
N LEU A 147 -2.33 -11.26 3.97
CA LEU A 147 -2.38 -10.89 2.57
C LEU A 147 -3.77 -11.18 1.99
N ALA A 148 -4.37 -10.18 1.35
CA ALA A 148 -5.52 -10.31 0.49
C ALA A 148 -5.02 -10.36 -0.96
N ILE A 149 -4.75 -11.55 -1.49
CA ILE A 149 -4.20 -11.74 -2.84
C ILE A 149 -5.35 -11.65 -3.85
N VAL A 150 -5.21 -10.76 -4.84
CA VAL A 150 -6.23 -10.52 -5.87
C VAL A 150 -5.65 -10.76 -7.25
N ASP A 151 -6.50 -11.17 -8.20
CA ASP A 151 -6.13 -11.49 -9.59
C ASP A 151 -6.46 -10.37 -10.58
N GLU A 152 -6.88 -9.21 -10.08
CA GLU A 152 -7.21 -8.04 -10.88
C GLU A 152 -6.25 -6.89 -10.59
N HIS A 153 -5.64 -6.34 -11.64
CA HIS A 153 -4.73 -5.20 -11.57
C HIS A 153 -5.46 -3.89 -11.27
N PHE A 154 -4.77 -2.99 -10.57
CA PHE A 154 -5.23 -1.61 -10.42
C PHE A 154 -4.92 -0.85 -11.70
N THR A 155 -5.93 -0.42 -12.41
CA THR A 155 -5.84 0.25 -13.72
C THR A 155 -6.58 1.57 -13.74
N GLU A 156 -6.30 2.41 -14.74
CA GLU A 156 -7.06 3.63 -14.98
C GLU A 156 -8.50 3.30 -15.41
N GLN A 157 -8.70 2.20 -16.16
CA GLN A 157 -9.99 1.75 -16.65
C GLN A 157 -10.96 1.37 -15.53
N ASN A 158 -10.47 0.68 -14.50
CA ASN A 158 -11.27 0.38 -13.29
C ASN A 158 -11.21 1.50 -12.25
N GLY A 159 -10.45 2.56 -12.54
CA GLY A 159 -10.33 3.76 -11.73
C GLY A 159 -9.55 3.59 -10.43
N LEU A 160 -8.84 2.46 -10.26
CA LEU A 160 -8.05 2.16 -9.06
C LEU A 160 -6.68 2.85 -9.06
N VAL A 161 -6.22 3.30 -10.23
CA VAL A 161 -5.12 4.28 -10.35
C VAL A 161 -5.62 5.52 -11.09
N ASN A 162 -4.93 6.64 -10.91
CA ASN A 162 -5.20 7.87 -11.63
C ASN A 162 -4.37 7.95 -12.95
N SER A 163 -4.55 9.02 -13.72
CA SER A 163 -3.83 9.26 -14.99
C SER A 163 -2.29 9.38 -14.83
N THR A 164 -1.77 9.50 -13.62
CA THR A 164 -0.34 9.47 -13.30
C THR A 164 0.09 8.14 -12.71
N MET A 165 -0.71 7.08 -12.87
CA MET A 165 -0.48 5.71 -12.41
C MET A 165 -0.37 5.56 -10.86
N LYS A 166 -0.81 6.56 -10.10
CA LYS A 166 -0.83 6.49 -8.63
C LYS A 166 -2.09 5.81 -8.14
N VAL A 167 -1.95 4.90 -7.18
CA VAL A 167 -3.06 4.19 -6.53
C VAL A 167 -4.03 5.17 -5.86
N VAL A 168 -5.31 5.03 -6.18
CA VAL A 168 -6.39 5.80 -5.56
C VAL A 168 -6.95 4.98 -4.39
N ARG A 169 -6.30 5.10 -3.22
CA ARG A 169 -6.49 4.24 -2.05
C ARG A 169 -7.95 4.04 -1.66
N ASN A 170 -8.73 5.11 -1.55
CA ASN A 170 -10.16 5.02 -1.19
C ASN A 170 -11.01 4.24 -2.22
N LYS A 171 -10.61 4.25 -3.48
CA LYS A 171 -11.28 3.44 -4.51
C LYS A 171 -10.89 1.98 -4.42
N VAL A 172 -9.59 1.69 -4.20
CA VAL A 172 -9.11 0.31 -3.97
C VAL A 172 -9.75 -0.28 -2.72
N GLU A 173 -9.83 0.48 -1.63
CA GLU A 173 -10.53 0.09 -0.39
C GLU A 173 -12.00 -0.26 -0.65
N SER A 174 -12.72 0.60 -1.38
CA SER A 174 -14.13 0.38 -1.70
C SER A 174 -14.32 -0.81 -2.64
N TYR A 175 -13.46 -0.96 -3.64
CA TYR A 175 -13.53 -2.01 -4.66
C TYR A 175 -13.26 -3.40 -4.05
N PHE A 176 -12.21 -3.51 -3.23
CA PHE A 176 -11.83 -4.75 -2.56
C PHE A 176 -12.33 -4.85 -1.12
N LYS A 177 -13.38 -4.11 -0.76
CA LYS A 177 -13.91 -4.04 0.60
C LYS A 177 -14.14 -5.43 1.21
N SER A 178 -14.80 -6.32 0.51
CA SER A 178 -15.08 -7.68 0.98
C SER A 178 -13.80 -8.51 1.20
N ARG A 179 -12.77 -8.31 0.37
CA ARG A 179 -11.46 -8.95 0.50
C ARG A 179 -10.72 -8.44 1.74
N ILE A 180 -10.77 -7.12 1.95
CA ILE A 180 -10.18 -6.45 3.11
C ILE A 180 -10.86 -6.91 4.39
N GLU A 181 -12.20 -6.89 4.45
CA GLU A 181 -12.96 -7.35 5.60
C GLU A 181 -12.71 -8.84 5.92
N TYR A 182 -12.65 -9.67 4.89
CA TYR A 182 -12.34 -11.09 5.06
C TYR A 182 -10.93 -11.32 5.64
N ALA A 183 -9.92 -10.55 5.22
CA ALA A 183 -8.55 -10.66 5.73
C ALA A 183 -8.43 -10.38 7.24
N TYR A 184 -9.42 -9.73 7.86
CA TYR A 184 -9.50 -9.53 9.32
C TYR A 184 -10.24 -10.64 10.05
N THR A 185 -10.81 -11.63 9.38
CA THR A 185 -11.36 -12.83 10.01
C THR A 185 -10.26 -13.83 10.36
N ALA A 186 -10.54 -14.77 11.27
CA ALA A 186 -9.60 -15.82 11.63
C ALA A 186 -9.18 -16.69 10.42
N GLU A 187 -10.14 -16.98 9.54
CA GLU A 187 -9.93 -17.77 8.33
C GLU A 187 -9.16 -16.94 7.27
N GLY A 188 -9.61 -15.70 7.02
CA GLY A 188 -9.00 -14.81 6.03
C GLY A 188 -7.57 -14.39 6.36
N LYS A 189 -7.18 -14.42 7.65
CA LYS A 189 -5.81 -14.20 8.09
C LYS A 189 -4.86 -15.33 7.66
N MET A 190 -5.38 -16.52 7.44
CA MET A 190 -4.56 -17.66 6.99
C MET A 190 -4.09 -17.41 5.55
N LEU A 191 -2.81 -17.61 5.29
CA LEU A 191 -2.21 -17.40 3.97
C LEU A 191 -2.91 -18.22 2.87
N HIS A 192 -3.16 -19.49 3.14
CA HIS A 192 -3.79 -20.44 2.20
C HIS A 192 -5.33 -20.44 2.29
N ASN A 193 -5.95 -19.32 2.65
CA ASN A 193 -7.41 -19.22 2.66
C ASN A 193 -8.01 -19.40 1.26
N GLU A 194 -9.28 -19.80 1.20
CA GLU A 194 -9.96 -20.13 -0.05
C GLU A 194 -9.90 -19.00 -1.09
N GLN A 195 -10.04 -17.75 -0.65
CA GLN A 195 -10.06 -16.61 -1.57
C GLN A 195 -8.69 -16.35 -2.18
N ASN A 196 -7.60 -16.45 -1.40
CA ASN A 196 -6.23 -16.31 -1.90
C ASN A 196 -5.90 -17.43 -2.89
N ILE A 197 -6.21 -18.67 -2.54
CA ILE A 197 -5.97 -19.82 -3.42
C ILE A 197 -6.79 -19.71 -4.70
N THR A 198 -8.04 -19.26 -4.63
CA THR A 198 -8.88 -19.05 -5.83
C THR A 198 -8.30 -18.01 -6.77
N SER A 199 -7.81 -16.88 -6.25
CA SER A 199 -7.14 -15.85 -7.06
C SER A 199 -5.87 -16.38 -7.70
N LEU A 200 -5.03 -17.08 -6.95
CA LEU A 200 -3.77 -17.62 -7.45
C LEU A 200 -3.96 -18.73 -8.51
N LYS A 201 -4.94 -19.61 -8.35
CA LYS A 201 -5.27 -20.62 -9.37
C LYS A 201 -5.53 -20.00 -10.73
N LYS A 202 -6.25 -18.88 -10.76
CA LYS A 202 -6.53 -18.17 -12.03
C LYS A 202 -5.26 -17.63 -12.71
N LEU A 203 -4.20 -17.34 -11.93
CA LEU A 203 -2.94 -16.80 -12.42
C LEU A 203 -1.94 -17.89 -12.83
N VAL A 204 -1.82 -18.96 -12.03
CA VAL A 204 -0.72 -19.93 -12.20
C VAL A 204 -1.14 -21.27 -12.83
N GLU A 205 -2.44 -21.55 -12.97
CA GLU A 205 -2.96 -22.80 -13.52
C GLU A 205 -3.53 -22.66 -14.96
N LYS A 206 -3.51 -21.44 -15.51
CA LYS A 206 -3.92 -21.16 -16.91
C LYS A 206 -2.70 -21.28 -17.86
#